data_f529acfb188189cf8e0c832d5df60e56
#
_entry.id   f529acfb188189cf8e0c832d5df60e56
#
_cell.length_a   1.000
_cell.length_b   1.000
_cell.length_c   1.000
_cell.angle_alpha   90.00
_cell.angle_beta   90.00
_cell.angle_gamma   90.00
#
_symmetry.space_group_name_H-M   'P 1'
#
loop_
_entity.id
_entity.type
_entity.pdbx_description
1 polymer ?
#
loop_
_entity_poly.entity_id
_entity_poly.type
_entity_poly.pdbx_seq_one_letter_code
_entity_poly.pdbx_strand_id
1 'polypeptide(L)'
;MPPRKSFWSGPKAGIIGVSIAVGLAALSWAGNNLGGASGSYPEATHKVTLPKTLLDGGYTLAQDLSEQGESALAGTSEADIRDAKAVVGQYTSVDEDGAGVLVLSGMYGRIKNPDSVRSSMLKGAAEADGATVAVPPKDIEVAGSDVTVSCEVVTTASAGGEKTPFAMCAWADDNTGVSVAEVTPKSVAQSPESIDLDAAAANALKVRDEIRKPIA
;
A
#
# COMPACT_ATOMS: atom_id res chain seq x y z
N MET A 1 40.52 -25.63 -16.17
CA MET A 1 39.60 -24.48 -16.05
C MET A 1 38.64 -24.74 -14.92
N PRO A 2 38.66 -23.98 -13.82
CA PRO A 2 37.71 -24.17 -12.73
C PRO A 2 36.35 -23.61 -13.12
N PRO A 3 35.23 -24.21 -12.66
CA PRO A 3 33.87 -23.77 -12.99
C PRO A 3 33.59 -22.43 -12.30
N ARG A 4 33.03 -21.46 -13.05
CA ARG A 4 32.52 -20.19 -12.51
C ARG A 4 31.36 -20.47 -11.58
N LYS A 5 31.50 -20.13 -10.31
CA LYS A 5 30.39 -20.10 -9.35
C LYS A 5 29.38 -19.05 -9.80
N SER A 6 28.17 -19.48 -10.10
CA SER A 6 27.01 -18.62 -10.30
C SER A 6 26.67 -17.92 -9.00
N PHE A 7 26.78 -16.57 -8.99
CA PHE A 7 26.61 -15.71 -7.81
C PHE A 7 25.14 -15.25 -7.59
N TRP A 8 24.18 -15.93 -8.21
CA TRP A 8 22.77 -15.52 -8.15
C TRP A 8 21.87 -16.70 -7.80
N SER A 9 21.80 -17.05 -6.53
CA SER A 9 20.79 -17.98 -6.00
C SER A 9 20.50 -17.59 -4.54
N GLY A 10 19.70 -16.55 -4.36
CA GLY A 10 19.17 -16.19 -3.06
C GLY A 10 17.66 -15.94 -3.15
N PRO A 11 16.88 -16.26 -2.12
CA PRO A 11 15.40 -16.14 -2.10
C PRO A 11 14.88 -14.68 -2.17
N LYS A 12 15.76 -13.71 -2.40
CA LYS A 12 15.47 -12.27 -2.32
C LYS A 12 14.73 -11.68 -3.54
N ALA A 13 14.70 -12.37 -4.69
CA ALA A 13 14.11 -11.82 -5.91
C ALA A 13 12.57 -12.01 -6.00
N GLY A 14 12.00 -12.97 -5.27
CA GLY A 14 10.57 -13.30 -5.35
C GLY A 14 9.65 -12.31 -4.60
N ILE A 15 10.10 -11.79 -3.45
CA ILE A 15 9.30 -10.89 -2.61
C ILE A 15 9.11 -9.52 -3.28
N ILE A 16 10.15 -9.00 -3.93
CA ILE A 16 10.12 -7.66 -4.55
C ILE A 16 9.12 -7.57 -5.71
N GLY A 17 8.99 -8.63 -6.52
CA GLY A 17 8.09 -8.63 -7.69
C GLY A 17 6.60 -8.64 -7.33
N VAL A 18 6.22 -9.34 -6.26
CA VAL A 18 4.82 -9.45 -5.82
C VAL A 18 4.29 -8.11 -5.28
N SER A 19 5.13 -7.38 -4.55
CA SER A 19 4.73 -6.14 -3.88
C SER A 19 4.34 -5.02 -4.85
N ILE A 20 5.00 -4.92 -6.01
CA ILE A 20 4.74 -3.88 -7.02
C ILE A 20 3.38 -4.11 -7.70
N ALA A 21 3.05 -5.36 -8.04
CA ALA A 21 1.80 -5.69 -8.72
C ALA A 21 0.57 -5.33 -7.87
N VAL A 22 0.62 -5.62 -6.56
CA VAL A 22 -0.47 -5.29 -5.63
C VAL A 22 -0.68 -3.78 -5.52
N GLY A 23 0.41 -3.02 -5.41
CA GLY A 23 0.33 -1.55 -5.29
C GLY A 23 -0.32 -0.89 -6.51
N LEU A 24 0.08 -1.29 -7.72
CA LEU A 24 -0.46 -0.73 -8.96
C LEU A 24 -1.91 -1.17 -9.21
N ALA A 25 -2.27 -2.40 -8.87
CA ALA A 25 -3.64 -2.90 -9.00
C ALA A 25 -4.61 -2.13 -8.10
N ALA A 26 -4.22 -1.81 -6.86
CA ALA A 26 -5.03 -1.02 -5.94
C ALA A 26 -5.39 0.36 -6.52
N LEU A 27 -4.43 1.05 -7.16
CA LEU A 27 -4.68 2.34 -7.80
C LEU A 27 -5.62 2.23 -9.01
N SER A 28 -5.36 1.29 -9.91
CA SER A 28 -6.18 1.10 -11.12
C SER A 28 -7.64 0.79 -10.77
N TRP A 29 -7.84 -0.05 -9.76
CA TRP A 29 -9.17 -0.43 -9.34
C TRP A 29 -9.92 0.73 -8.65
N ALA A 30 -9.25 1.47 -7.76
CA ALA A 30 -9.83 2.62 -7.09
C ALA A 30 -10.40 3.63 -8.08
N GLY A 31 -9.64 3.98 -9.13
CA GLY A 31 -10.09 4.91 -10.15
C GLY A 31 -11.33 4.47 -10.93
N ASN A 32 -11.52 3.16 -11.13
CA ASN A 32 -12.64 2.65 -11.94
C ASN A 32 -13.94 2.45 -11.15
N ASN A 33 -13.90 2.37 -9.83
CA ASN A 33 -15.05 1.96 -9.01
C ASN A 33 -15.52 3.03 -8.01
N LEU A 34 -14.99 4.25 -8.09
CA LEU A 34 -15.44 5.35 -7.25
C LEU A 34 -16.83 5.82 -7.68
N GLY A 35 -17.80 5.69 -6.80
CA GLY A 35 -19.18 6.12 -7.02
C GLY A 35 -19.34 7.63 -6.91
N GLY A 36 -20.18 8.23 -7.74
CA GLY A 36 -20.42 9.67 -7.73
C GLY A 36 -21.19 10.15 -6.51
N ALA A 37 -20.52 10.88 -5.59
CA ALA A 37 -21.18 11.53 -4.47
C ALA A 37 -21.76 12.91 -4.88
N SER A 38 -22.92 13.30 -4.37
CA SER A 38 -23.47 14.65 -4.56
C SER A 38 -22.91 15.59 -3.49
N GLY A 39 -22.12 16.61 -3.85
CA GLY A 39 -21.52 17.58 -2.93
C GLY A 39 -20.34 18.30 -3.57
N SER A 40 -19.82 19.35 -2.91
CA SER A 40 -18.63 20.06 -3.35
C SER A 40 -17.36 19.30 -2.96
N TYR A 41 -16.30 19.45 -3.72
CA TYR A 41 -14.99 18.88 -3.37
C TYR A 41 -14.34 19.75 -2.28
N PRO A 42 -13.62 19.15 -1.34
CA PRO A 42 -12.88 19.88 -0.32
C PRO A 42 -11.75 20.71 -0.96
N GLU A 43 -11.16 21.61 -0.19
CA GLU A 43 -9.96 22.35 -0.58
C GLU A 43 -8.74 21.42 -0.54
N ALA A 44 -7.81 21.61 -1.48
CA ALA A 44 -6.54 20.89 -1.48
C ALA A 44 -5.58 21.51 -0.46
N THR A 45 -5.41 20.89 0.68
CA THR A 45 -4.55 21.37 1.78
C THR A 45 -3.34 20.48 2.05
N HIS A 46 -3.38 19.24 1.60
CA HIS A 46 -2.32 18.24 1.85
C HIS A 46 -1.97 17.45 0.60
N LYS A 47 -0.73 16.99 0.57
CA LYS A 47 -0.18 16.09 -0.45
C LYS A 47 0.53 14.90 0.20
N VAL A 48 0.75 13.86 -0.58
CA VAL A 48 1.60 12.71 -0.20
C VAL A 48 2.99 12.90 -0.81
N THR A 49 4.02 12.58 -0.05
CA THR A 49 5.42 12.60 -0.49
C THR A 49 6.08 11.26 -0.17
N LEU A 50 7.16 10.92 -0.87
CA LEU A 50 7.99 9.75 -0.61
C LEU A 50 9.29 10.19 0.06
N PRO A 51 9.40 10.16 1.40
CA PRO A 51 10.65 10.43 2.08
C PRO A 51 11.68 9.33 1.81
N LYS A 52 12.96 9.61 2.03
CA LYS A 52 14.03 8.63 1.84
C LYS A 52 13.93 7.43 2.79
N THR A 53 13.37 7.64 3.96
CA THR A 53 13.18 6.60 4.98
C THR A 53 11.78 6.71 5.60
N LEU A 54 11.27 5.60 6.13
CA LEU A 54 10.01 5.48 6.86
C LEU A 54 10.20 4.68 8.14
N LEU A 55 9.24 4.82 9.07
CA LEU A 55 9.17 4.10 10.34
C LEU A 55 10.49 4.24 11.13
N ASP A 56 10.82 5.50 11.46
CA ASP A 56 12.02 5.85 12.23
C ASP A 56 13.33 5.39 11.57
N GLY A 57 13.37 5.33 10.24
CA GLY A 57 14.53 4.88 9.46
C GLY A 57 14.63 3.37 9.28
N GLY A 58 13.64 2.61 9.75
CA GLY A 58 13.58 1.15 9.58
C GLY A 58 13.44 0.71 8.12
N TYR A 59 12.85 1.55 7.29
CA TYR A 59 12.67 1.31 5.86
C TYR A 59 13.32 2.39 5.01
N THR A 60 14.02 2.00 3.95
CA THR A 60 14.66 2.91 2.99
C THR A 60 13.98 2.81 1.63
N LEU A 61 13.71 3.95 0.99
CA LEU A 61 13.12 4.02 -0.35
C LEU A 61 14.04 3.32 -1.36
N ALA A 62 13.54 2.24 -1.93
CA ALA A 62 14.22 1.47 -2.95
C ALA A 62 13.81 1.91 -4.36
N GLN A 63 12.51 2.21 -4.56
CA GLN A 63 11.98 2.64 -5.86
C GLN A 63 10.84 3.64 -5.68
N ASP A 64 10.85 4.69 -6.50
CA ASP A 64 9.71 5.57 -6.73
C ASP A 64 9.04 5.11 -8.05
N LEU A 65 7.79 4.68 -7.94
CA LEU A 65 6.97 4.15 -9.04
C LEU A 65 5.78 5.07 -9.34
N SER A 66 5.82 6.33 -8.90
CA SER A 66 4.71 7.27 -9.03
C SER A 66 4.33 7.54 -10.49
N GLU A 67 5.29 7.55 -11.42
CA GLU A 67 5.01 7.68 -12.86
C GLU A 67 4.16 6.52 -13.41
N GLN A 68 4.42 5.30 -12.95
CA GLN A 68 3.60 4.13 -13.28
C GLN A 68 2.20 4.24 -12.66
N GLY A 69 2.12 4.75 -11.42
CA GLY A 69 0.85 5.06 -10.75
C GLY A 69 0.03 6.11 -11.50
N GLU A 70 0.64 7.20 -11.96
CA GLU A 70 -0.03 8.22 -12.79
C GLU A 70 -0.56 7.63 -14.11
N SER A 71 0.22 6.74 -14.73
CA SER A 71 -0.21 6.04 -15.95
C SER A 71 -1.41 5.12 -15.69
N ALA A 72 -1.48 4.50 -14.51
CA ALA A 72 -2.60 3.65 -14.11
C ALA A 72 -3.86 4.46 -13.78
N LEU A 73 -3.73 5.70 -13.26
CA LEU A 73 -4.85 6.62 -13.05
C LEU A 73 -5.37 7.23 -14.35
N ALA A 74 -4.55 7.32 -15.39
CA ALA A 74 -4.91 7.94 -16.65
C ALA A 74 -6.12 7.23 -17.30
N GLY A 75 -7.21 7.96 -17.50
CA GLY A 75 -8.46 7.42 -18.07
C GLY A 75 -9.42 6.80 -17.07
N THR A 76 -9.12 6.83 -15.76
CA THR A 76 -10.05 6.43 -14.73
C THR A 76 -11.10 7.53 -14.47
N SER A 77 -12.30 7.14 -14.01
CA SER A 77 -13.34 8.10 -13.65
C SER A 77 -13.05 8.74 -12.30
N GLU A 78 -12.88 10.05 -12.28
CA GLU A 78 -12.60 10.83 -11.08
C GLU A 78 -13.87 11.31 -10.36
N ALA A 79 -14.91 10.49 -10.29
CA ALA A 79 -16.18 10.91 -9.71
C ALA A 79 -16.09 11.35 -8.24
N ASP A 80 -15.21 10.71 -7.46
CA ASP A 80 -15.00 11.02 -6.03
C ASP A 80 -13.69 11.78 -5.75
N ILE A 81 -12.82 11.95 -6.76
CA ILE A 81 -11.53 12.63 -6.59
C ILE A 81 -11.32 13.61 -7.74
N ARG A 82 -10.82 14.80 -7.44
CA ARG A 82 -10.37 15.80 -8.43
C ARG A 82 -8.91 16.15 -8.22
N ASP A 83 -8.24 16.46 -9.34
CA ASP A 83 -6.84 16.86 -9.35
C ASP A 83 -5.94 15.75 -8.76
N ALA A 84 -6.32 14.48 -8.99
CA ALA A 84 -5.64 13.31 -8.44
C ALA A 84 -4.21 13.20 -8.94
N LYS A 85 -3.30 12.91 -8.02
CA LYS A 85 -1.90 12.60 -8.25
C LYS A 85 -1.55 11.29 -7.60
N ALA A 86 -1.00 10.34 -8.36
CA ALA A 86 -0.57 9.07 -7.85
C ALA A 86 0.77 9.18 -7.11
N VAL A 87 0.91 8.38 -6.06
CA VAL A 87 2.17 8.19 -5.35
C VAL A 87 2.34 6.72 -5.06
N VAL A 88 3.40 6.11 -5.58
CA VAL A 88 3.73 4.71 -5.37
C VAL A 88 5.20 4.59 -5.00
N GLY A 89 5.46 4.04 -3.82
CA GLY A 89 6.81 3.84 -3.30
C GLY A 89 7.03 2.41 -2.83
N GLN A 90 8.17 1.86 -3.15
CA GLN A 90 8.66 0.61 -2.59
C GLN A 90 9.83 0.89 -1.67
N TYR A 91 9.73 0.40 -0.44
CA TYR A 91 10.75 0.53 0.59
C TYR A 91 11.25 -0.85 1.00
N THR A 92 12.49 -0.92 1.44
CA THR A 92 13.11 -2.15 1.93
C THR A 92 13.75 -1.92 3.29
N SER A 93 13.66 -2.93 4.16
CA SER A 93 14.44 -3.02 5.39
C SER A 93 15.40 -4.19 5.32
N VAL A 94 16.46 -4.12 6.12
CA VAL A 94 17.35 -5.24 6.40
C VAL A 94 17.66 -5.19 7.89
N ASP A 95 17.11 -6.12 8.62
CA ASP A 95 17.34 -6.30 10.05
C ASP A 95 17.89 -7.69 10.36
N GLU A 96 18.02 -8.02 11.64
CA GLU A 96 18.56 -9.32 12.10
C GLU A 96 17.69 -10.51 11.63
N ASP A 97 16.38 -10.29 11.45
CA ASP A 97 15.41 -11.31 11.01
C ASP A 97 15.38 -11.46 9.48
N GLY A 98 16.00 -10.56 8.74
CA GLY A 98 16.10 -10.61 7.28
C GLY A 98 15.61 -9.35 6.57
N ALA A 99 15.28 -9.48 5.28
CA ALA A 99 14.81 -8.37 4.48
C ALA A 99 13.28 -8.27 4.48
N GLY A 100 12.77 -7.08 4.81
CA GLY A 100 11.36 -6.71 4.68
C GLY A 100 11.12 -5.81 3.47
N VAL A 101 9.88 -5.80 3.01
CA VAL A 101 9.38 -4.89 1.95
C VAL A 101 8.12 -4.19 2.44
N LEU A 102 8.08 -2.87 2.28
CA LEU A 102 6.89 -2.07 2.48
C LEU A 102 6.54 -1.40 1.16
N VAL A 103 5.32 -1.58 0.71
CA VAL A 103 4.77 -0.92 -0.48
C VAL A 103 3.74 0.09 -0.04
N LEU A 104 3.94 1.32 -0.46
CA LEU A 104 3.01 2.41 -0.33
C LEU A 104 2.39 2.67 -1.69
N SER A 105 1.06 2.64 -1.77
CA SER A 105 0.32 2.95 -2.99
C SER A 105 -0.83 3.87 -2.65
N GLY A 106 -0.90 5.02 -3.29
CA GLY A 106 -1.92 5.99 -2.96
C GLY A 106 -2.03 7.14 -3.95
N MET A 107 -2.84 8.09 -3.56
CA MET A 107 -3.09 9.30 -4.32
C MET A 107 -3.36 10.47 -3.37
N TYR A 108 -3.17 11.67 -3.89
CA TYR A 108 -3.62 12.89 -3.23
C TYR A 108 -4.34 13.80 -4.23
N GLY A 109 -5.21 14.64 -3.71
CA GLY A 109 -6.06 15.55 -4.50
C GLY A 109 -7.19 16.08 -3.65
N ARG A 110 -8.37 16.26 -4.24
CA ARG A 110 -9.58 16.69 -3.53
C ARG A 110 -10.56 15.51 -3.49
N ILE A 111 -10.61 14.83 -2.35
CA ILE A 111 -11.38 13.61 -2.15
C ILE A 111 -12.72 13.96 -1.52
N LYS A 112 -13.80 13.58 -2.20
CA LYS A 112 -15.17 13.88 -1.79
C LYS A 112 -15.78 12.82 -0.89
N ASN A 113 -15.35 11.57 -1.05
CA ASN A 113 -15.82 10.42 -0.29
C ASN A 113 -14.65 9.55 0.18
N PRO A 114 -13.99 9.92 1.30
CA PRO A 114 -12.85 9.18 1.81
C PRO A 114 -13.15 7.69 2.08
N ASP A 115 -14.32 7.36 2.60
CA ASP A 115 -14.70 5.98 2.90
C ASP A 115 -14.77 5.11 1.64
N SER A 116 -15.30 5.66 0.55
CA SER A 116 -15.33 4.99 -0.76
C SER A 116 -13.91 4.74 -1.28
N VAL A 117 -13.04 5.75 -1.19
CA VAL A 117 -11.64 5.64 -1.62
C VAL A 117 -10.90 4.57 -0.81
N ARG A 118 -11.01 4.60 0.53
CA ARG A 118 -10.39 3.61 1.42
C ARG A 118 -10.84 2.19 1.07
N SER A 119 -12.15 1.97 0.97
CA SER A 119 -12.72 0.66 0.63
C SER A 119 -12.29 0.18 -0.75
N SER A 120 -12.21 1.08 -1.73
CA SER A 120 -11.80 0.78 -3.10
C SER A 120 -10.33 0.37 -3.17
N MET A 121 -9.46 0.97 -2.37
CA MET A 121 -8.04 0.60 -2.31
C MET A 121 -7.83 -0.84 -1.83
N LEU A 122 -8.52 -1.26 -0.75
CA LEU A 122 -8.45 -2.63 -0.26
C LEU A 122 -9.02 -3.61 -1.30
N LYS A 123 -10.18 -3.32 -1.83
CA LYS A 123 -10.79 -4.18 -2.85
C LYS A 123 -9.91 -4.35 -4.09
N GLY A 124 -9.24 -3.28 -4.55
CA GLY A 124 -8.32 -3.34 -5.68
C GLY A 124 -7.11 -4.25 -5.43
N ALA A 125 -6.60 -4.24 -4.20
CA ALA A 125 -5.53 -5.16 -3.82
C ALA A 125 -5.98 -6.62 -3.78
N ALA A 126 -7.21 -6.84 -3.31
CA ALA A 126 -7.81 -8.17 -3.26
C ALA A 126 -8.08 -8.77 -4.66
N GLU A 127 -8.31 -7.92 -5.65
CA GLU A 127 -8.57 -8.30 -7.05
C GLU A 127 -7.30 -8.38 -7.92
N ALA A 128 -6.12 -8.11 -7.36
CA ALA A 128 -4.85 -8.24 -8.07
C ALA A 128 -4.57 -9.70 -8.47
N ASP A 129 -3.90 -9.88 -9.61
CA ASP A 129 -3.55 -11.21 -10.12
C ASP A 129 -2.77 -12.04 -9.08
N GLY A 130 -3.31 -13.21 -8.74
CA GLY A 130 -2.73 -14.11 -7.74
C GLY A 130 -2.97 -13.71 -6.29
N ALA A 131 -3.71 -12.64 -6.05
CA ALA A 131 -4.13 -12.23 -4.71
C ALA A 131 -5.38 -12.99 -4.24
N THR A 132 -5.49 -13.18 -2.94
CA THR A 132 -6.68 -13.75 -2.28
C THR A 132 -6.81 -13.13 -0.89
N VAL A 133 -7.99 -12.65 -0.54
CA VAL A 133 -8.28 -12.18 0.81
C VAL A 133 -8.35 -13.38 1.75
N ALA A 134 -7.44 -13.45 2.69
CA ALA A 134 -7.41 -14.49 3.71
C ALA A 134 -8.15 -14.07 4.99
N VAL A 135 -8.04 -12.79 5.38
CA VAL A 135 -8.82 -12.19 6.46
C VAL A 135 -9.55 -10.97 5.88
N PRO A 136 -10.88 -10.92 5.94
CA PRO A 136 -11.66 -9.81 5.40
C PRO A 136 -11.29 -8.46 6.01
N PRO A 137 -11.50 -7.35 5.27
CA PRO A 137 -11.22 -6.02 5.77
C PRO A 137 -12.06 -5.69 7.01
N LYS A 138 -11.43 -5.07 7.98
CA LYS A 138 -12.08 -4.53 9.18
C LYS A 138 -11.54 -3.14 9.48
N ASP A 139 -12.40 -2.27 10.01
CA ASP A 139 -11.99 -0.98 10.53
C ASP A 139 -11.32 -1.16 11.89
N ILE A 140 -10.21 -0.46 12.09
CA ILE A 140 -9.41 -0.51 13.31
C ILE A 140 -9.34 0.89 13.89
N GLU A 141 -9.81 1.03 15.12
CA GLU A 141 -9.70 2.27 15.88
C GLU A 141 -8.30 2.36 16.49
N VAL A 142 -7.54 3.35 16.07
CA VAL A 142 -6.23 3.65 16.67
C VAL A 142 -6.37 4.90 17.53
N ALA A 143 -6.01 4.80 18.79
CA ALA A 143 -6.15 5.89 19.73
C ALA A 143 -5.44 7.17 19.26
N GLY A 144 -6.16 8.29 19.24
CA GLY A 144 -5.64 9.59 18.80
C GLY A 144 -5.64 9.81 17.28
N SER A 145 -6.10 8.85 16.48
CA SER A 145 -6.27 9.04 15.05
C SER A 145 -7.48 9.91 14.71
N ASP A 146 -7.33 10.77 13.71
CA ASP A 146 -8.39 11.57 13.10
C ASP A 146 -9.02 10.90 11.86
N VAL A 147 -8.53 9.71 11.49
CA VAL A 147 -9.02 8.94 10.35
C VAL A 147 -9.27 7.49 10.72
N THR A 148 -10.20 6.86 10.02
CA THR A 148 -10.41 5.41 10.09
C THR A 148 -9.33 4.70 9.26
N VAL A 149 -8.73 3.65 9.83
CA VAL A 149 -7.83 2.74 9.14
C VAL A 149 -8.55 1.41 8.96
N SER A 150 -8.66 0.92 7.73
CA SER A 150 -9.18 -0.42 7.45
C SER A 150 -8.03 -1.34 7.06
N CYS A 151 -7.97 -2.52 7.64
CA CYS A 151 -6.92 -3.50 7.36
C CYS A 151 -7.51 -4.87 7.01
N GLU A 152 -6.82 -5.59 6.14
CA GLU A 152 -7.11 -6.97 5.75
C GLU A 152 -5.82 -7.78 5.68
N VAL A 153 -5.92 -9.10 5.59
CA VAL A 153 -4.79 -9.96 5.23
C VAL A 153 -5.01 -10.50 3.83
N VAL A 154 -4.05 -10.22 2.97
CA VAL A 154 -4.00 -10.74 1.60
C VAL A 154 -2.91 -11.82 1.52
N THR A 155 -3.16 -12.86 0.76
CA THR A 155 -2.14 -13.82 0.33
C THR A 155 -1.90 -13.66 -1.15
N THR A 156 -0.64 -13.64 -1.57
CA THR A 156 -0.26 -13.70 -2.98
C THR A 156 0.47 -14.99 -3.28
N ALA A 157 0.21 -15.57 -4.46
CA ALA A 157 0.92 -16.77 -4.92
C ALA A 157 2.12 -16.37 -5.79
N SER A 158 3.29 -16.91 -5.47
CA SER A 158 4.46 -16.83 -6.35
C SER A 158 4.30 -17.75 -7.56
N ALA A 159 5.13 -17.58 -8.58
CA ALA A 159 5.18 -18.50 -9.74
C ALA A 159 5.47 -19.96 -9.35
N GLY A 160 6.03 -20.20 -8.16
CA GLY A 160 6.26 -21.53 -7.58
C GLY A 160 5.08 -22.08 -6.77
N GLY A 161 3.96 -21.34 -6.66
CA GLY A 161 2.79 -21.72 -5.88
C GLY A 161 2.91 -21.48 -4.37
N GLU A 162 4.03 -20.92 -3.90
CA GLU A 162 4.19 -20.51 -2.51
C GLU A 162 3.30 -19.29 -2.22
N LYS A 163 2.52 -19.38 -1.14
CA LYS A 163 1.63 -18.30 -0.71
C LYS A 163 2.31 -17.45 0.35
N THR A 164 2.35 -16.16 0.13
CA THR A 164 2.91 -15.17 1.05
C THR A 164 1.77 -14.35 1.66
N PRO A 165 1.48 -14.48 2.95
CA PRO A 165 0.52 -13.64 3.64
C PRO A 165 1.16 -12.32 4.08
N PHE A 166 0.38 -11.24 4.03
CA PHE A 166 0.78 -9.93 4.54
C PHE A 166 -0.43 -9.10 4.93
N ALA A 167 -0.23 -8.19 5.89
CA ALA A 167 -1.21 -7.19 6.22
C ALA A 167 -1.22 -6.10 5.16
N MET A 168 -2.41 -5.64 4.81
CA MET A 168 -2.65 -4.46 4.02
C MET A 168 -3.60 -3.53 4.74
N CYS A 169 -3.20 -2.30 4.96
CA CYS A 169 -4.01 -1.28 5.62
C CYS A 169 -4.18 -0.08 4.70
N ALA A 170 -5.36 0.54 4.75
CA ALA A 170 -5.65 1.75 3.99
C ALA A 170 -6.31 2.80 4.88
N TRP A 171 -6.01 4.07 4.59
CA TRP A 171 -6.74 5.22 5.11
C TRP A 171 -7.10 6.17 3.98
N ALA A 172 -8.09 7.02 4.20
CA ALA A 172 -8.34 8.17 3.35
C ALA A 172 -8.88 9.33 4.20
N ASP A 173 -8.54 10.54 3.77
CA ASP A 173 -9.09 11.80 4.25
C ASP A 173 -9.48 12.68 3.05
N ASP A 174 -9.88 13.94 3.29
CA ASP A 174 -10.32 14.87 2.24
C ASP A 174 -9.28 15.14 1.14
N ASN A 175 -8.00 14.82 1.38
CA ASN A 175 -6.93 15.13 0.44
C ASN A 175 -6.03 13.94 0.10
N THR A 176 -5.96 12.93 0.93
CA THR A 176 -5.02 11.82 0.77
C THR A 176 -5.72 10.47 0.95
N GLY A 177 -5.43 9.52 0.08
CA GLY A 177 -5.83 8.13 0.22
C GLY A 177 -4.64 7.23 -0.07
N VAL A 178 -4.27 6.38 0.88
CA VAL A 178 -3.07 5.55 0.76
C VAL A 178 -3.32 4.17 1.36
N SER A 179 -2.82 3.15 0.68
CA SER A 179 -2.67 1.80 1.21
C SER A 179 -1.20 1.48 1.49
N VAL A 180 -0.96 0.73 2.54
CA VAL A 180 0.35 0.24 2.96
C VAL A 180 0.29 -1.27 3.09
N ALA A 181 1.15 -1.96 2.37
CA ALA A 181 1.34 -3.41 2.47
C ALA A 181 2.74 -3.68 3.01
N GLU A 182 2.85 -4.48 4.06
CA GLU A 182 4.12 -4.82 4.69
C GLU A 182 4.34 -6.33 4.66
N VAL A 183 5.43 -6.75 4.02
CA VAL A 183 5.88 -8.14 3.96
C VAL A 183 7.19 -8.25 4.72
N THR A 184 7.19 -9.04 5.79
CA THR A 184 8.37 -9.30 6.61
C THR A 184 8.65 -10.79 6.70
N PRO A 185 9.87 -11.23 7.04
CA PRO A 185 10.15 -12.65 7.30
C PRO A 185 9.22 -13.24 8.35
N LYS A 186 8.85 -12.44 9.36
CA LYS A 186 7.90 -12.84 10.40
C LYS A 186 6.50 -13.07 9.83
N SER A 187 5.95 -12.15 9.01
CA SER A 187 4.61 -12.31 8.43
C SER A 187 4.54 -13.50 7.48
N VAL A 188 5.60 -13.77 6.71
CA VAL A 188 5.69 -14.93 5.80
C VAL A 188 5.64 -16.26 6.55
N ALA A 189 6.16 -16.31 7.77
CA ALA A 189 6.18 -17.52 8.60
C ALA A 189 4.89 -17.76 9.41
N GLN A 190 3.95 -16.81 9.41
CA GLN A 190 2.71 -16.86 10.18
C GLN A 190 1.54 -17.39 9.35
N SER A 191 0.51 -17.95 10.03
CA SER A 191 -0.79 -18.12 9.37
C SER A 191 -1.47 -16.76 9.18
N PRO A 192 -2.26 -16.56 8.11
CA PRO A 192 -2.94 -15.29 7.85
C PRO A 192 -3.74 -14.76 9.05
N GLU A 193 -4.42 -15.64 9.77
CA GLU A 193 -5.27 -15.29 10.90
C GLU A 193 -4.48 -14.83 12.15
N SER A 194 -3.17 -15.11 12.19
CA SER A 194 -2.28 -14.73 13.29
C SER A 194 -1.52 -13.42 13.03
N ILE A 195 -1.70 -12.81 11.87
CA ILE A 195 -1.12 -11.50 11.57
C ILE A 195 -1.83 -10.42 12.40
N ASP A 196 -1.05 -9.63 13.11
CA ASP A 196 -1.53 -8.56 14.00
C ASP A 196 -1.93 -7.32 13.19
N LEU A 197 -3.24 -7.21 12.91
CA LEU A 197 -3.78 -6.08 12.17
C LEU A 197 -3.82 -4.77 12.98
N ASP A 198 -3.84 -4.84 14.31
CA ASP A 198 -3.80 -3.64 15.16
C ASP A 198 -2.40 -3.01 15.10
N ALA A 199 -1.36 -3.84 15.15
CA ALA A 199 0.01 -3.38 14.93
C ALA A 199 0.22 -2.84 13.50
N ALA A 200 -0.34 -3.48 12.48
CA ALA A 200 -0.29 -3.02 11.10
C ALA A 200 -0.99 -1.67 10.91
N ALA A 201 -2.15 -1.45 11.53
CA ALA A 201 -2.87 -0.18 11.51
C ALA A 201 -2.06 0.94 12.19
N ALA A 202 -1.43 0.64 13.33
CA ALA A 202 -0.57 1.60 14.02
C ALA A 202 0.65 2.00 13.16
N ASN A 203 1.28 1.05 12.46
CA ASN A 203 2.35 1.33 11.52
C ASN A 203 1.87 2.17 10.32
N ALA A 204 0.68 1.87 9.77
CA ALA A 204 0.10 2.64 8.68
C ALA A 204 -0.12 4.11 9.08
N LEU A 205 -0.56 4.39 10.30
CA LEU A 205 -0.69 5.78 10.79
C LEU A 205 0.65 6.48 10.98
N LYS A 206 1.68 5.79 11.49
CA LYS A 206 3.04 6.36 11.53
C LYS A 206 3.53 6.72 10.13
N VAL A 207 3.32 5.83 9.15
CA VAL A 207 3.63 6.12 7.75
C VAL A 207 2.87 7.35 7.28
N ARG A 208 1.55 7.47 7.59
CA ARG A 208 0.74 8.65 7.24
C ARG A 208 1.37 9.94 7.75
N ASP A 209 1.77 9.98 9.01
CA ASP A 209 2.37 11.18 9.63
C ASP A 209 3.70 11.59 8.95
N GLU A 210 4.46 10.60 8.48
CA GLU A 210 5.72 10.85 7.80
C GLU A 210 5.55 11.30 6.34
N ILE A 211 4.50 10.84 5.62
CA ILE A 211 4.33 11.11 4.18
C ILE A 211 3.34 12.23 3.87
N ARG A 212 2.35 12.48 4.74
CA ARG A 212 1.33 13.51 4.55
C ARG A 212 1.89 14.88 4.90
N LYS A 213 1.95 15.78 3.94
CA LYS A 213 2.55 17.11 4.10
C LYS A 213 1.58 18.19 3.65
N PRO A 214 1.54 19.36 4.31
CA PRO A 214 0.75 20.49 3.84
C PRO A 214 1.23 20.96 2.47
N ILE A 215 0.29 21.46 1.67
CA ILE A 215 0.59 22.17 0.42
C ILE A 215 0.91 23.61 0.82
N ALA A 216 2.10 24.08 0.43
CA ALA A 216 2.52 25.46 0.68
C ALA A 216 1.88 26.42 -0.33
#